data_3db171853e0cfffcdc21155ad8d62444
#
_entry.id   3db171853e0cfffcdc21155ad8d62444
#
_cell.length_a   1.000
_cell.length_b   1.000
_cell.length_c   1.000
_cell.angle_alpha   90.00
_cell.angle_beta   90.00
_cell.angle_gamma   90.00
#
_symmetry.space_group_name_H-M   'P 1'
#
loop_
_entity.id
_entity.type
_entity.pdbx_description
1 polymer ?
#
loop_
_entity_poly.entity_id
_entity_poly.type
_entity_poly.pdbx_seq_one_letter_code
_entity_poly.pdbx_strand_id
1 'polypeptide(L)'
;MTTLKLPTNADAALHLIEEGVASIELARSSRLAPKEAVANRESFDVVVIGGGQAGLSVGHHLARTDVRFVILDASDRIGDSWRKRWDSLRLFTPAKLDSLDGMPFPAPRNSFPTKDEMGNYLESYAARFRLPVRSGVRVEELCRRGARYVIKTGTIELEADQVVVAMANYQRPKIPAFANALSAEIVQMHSNDYRNLAQLKPGGVLIVGAGNSGAELAMESVRAGHRTWVSGRDTGHVPFRPEGFVGRNLLAPFLLRFVFHRLLTVNTPLGRKARPKVLAKGTPLIRIKPKDLSAADVQRVPRVVGTHNGRPLLEDGQVLDVANVIWCGGFYAGFEWINLPVFGDDGQVLHQGGIVECEPGLYFVGLTFLHAMSSSMIHGVSRDAARIVKVISARLGTARPRTAQHTMTSVDEARP
;
A
#
# COMPACT_ATOMS: atom_id res chain seq x y z
N MET A 1 25.61 -36.72 85.08
CA MET A 1 25.35 -35.31 84.82
C MET A 1 24.92 -35.19 83.36
N THR A 2 23.60 -35.13 83.11
CA THR A 2 23.02 -35.12 81.79
C THR A 2 22.45 -33.68 81.59
N THR A 3 23.08 -32.91 80.76
CA THR A 3 22.65 -31.56 80.45
C THR A 3 21.59 -31.62 79.33
N LEU A 4 20.34 -31.28 79.67
CA LEU A 4 19.25 -31.02 78.71
C LEU A 4 19.56 -29.69 77.95
N LYS A 5 19.64 -29.77 76.64
CA LYS A 5 19.58 -28.59 75.78
C LYS A 5 18.12 -28.25 75.49
N LEU A 6 17.69 -27.08 75.95
CA LEU A 6 16.43 -26.46 75.51
C LEU A 6 16.54 -25.92 74.08
N PRO A 7 15.55 -26.13 73.23
CA PRO A 7 15.56 -25.53 71.90
C PRO A 7 15.27 -24.03 72.02
N THR A 8 16.09 -23.22 71.44
CA THR A 8 15.90 -21.75 71.36
C THR A 8 14.79 -21.42 70.39
N ASN A 9 13.86 -20.60 70.81
CA ASN A 9 12.65 -20.14 70.15
C ASN A 9 12.96 -19.30 68.80
N ALA A 10 14.21 -19.21 68.42
CA ALA A 10 14.67 -18.40 67.28
C ALA A 10 14.39 -19.06 65.96
N ASP A 11 14.54 -20.40 65.83
CA ASP A 11 14.38 -21.11 64.58
C ASP A 11 12.91 -21.22 64.15
N ALA A 12 11.98 -21.37 65.11
CA ALA A 12 10.53 -21.35 64.86
C ALA A 12 10.02 -19.95 64.42
N ALA A 13 10.62 -18.89 64.94
CA ALA A 13 10.29 -17.54 64.56
C ALA A 13 10.81 -17.18 63.15
N LEU A 14 11.99 -17.68 62.75
CA LEU A 14 12.52 -17.50 61.39
C LEU A 14 11.64 -18.20 60.35
N HIS A 15 11.19 -19.43 60.60
CA HIS A 15 10.36 -20.20 59.67
C HIS A 15 8.98 -19.51 59.42
N LEU A 16 8.37 -18.94 60.46
CA LEU A 16 7.12 -18.19 60.36
C LEU A 16 7.27 -16.84 59.61
N ILE A 17 8.45 -16.22 59.67
CA ILE A 17 8.77 -15.00 58.93
C ILE A 17 9.00 -15.33 57.45
N GLU A 18 9.71 -16.43 57.14
CA GLU A 18 9.93 -16.86 55.74
C GLU A 18 8.64 -17.29 55.06
N GLU A 19 7.75 -18.04 55.73
CA GLU A 19 6.43 -18.37 55.20
C GLU A 19 5.54 -17.12 55.01
N GLY A 20 5.61 -16.16 55.93
CA GLY A 20 4.90 -14.88 55.81
C GLY A 20 5.40 -14.03 54.66
N VAL A 21 6.71 -13.96 54.40
CA VAL A 21 7.31 -13.22 53.29
C VAL A 21 6.98 -13.90 51.98
N ALA A 22 7.07 -15.24 51.89
CA ALA A 22 6.69 -15.96 50.67
C ALA A 22 5.21 -15.79 50.31
N SER A 23 4.31 -15.77 51.31
CA SER A 23 2.88 -15.53 51.10
C SER A 23 2.58 -14.09 50.68
N ILE A 24 3.35 -13.10 51.12
CA ILE A 24 3.22 -11.69 50.73
C ILE A 24 3.77 -11.49 49.31
N GLU A 25 4.85 -12.16 48.93
CA GLU A 25 5.38 -12.12 47.58
C GLU A 25 4.47 -12.82 46.54
N LEU A 26 3.87 -13.97 46.87
CA LEU A 26 2.84 -14.60 46.06
C LEU A 26 1.58 -13.70 45.90
N ALA A 27 1.15 -13.06 46.98
CA ALA A 27 0.00 -12.13 46.95
C ALA A 27 0.33 -10.81 46.20
N ARG A 28 1.58 -10.36 46.19
CA ARG A 28 2.05 -9.23 45.36
C ARG A 28 2.19 -9.63 43.92
N SER A 29 2.71 -10.81 43.62
CA SER A 29 2.82 -11.34 42.23
C SER A 29 1.45 -11.54 41.59
N SER A 30 0.45 -12.00 42.36
CA SER A 30 -0.93 -12.15 41.84
C SER A 30 -1.68 -10.80 41.68
N ARG A 31 -1.21 -9.70 42.33
CA ARG A 31 -1.79 -8.35 42.13
C ARG A 31 -1.07 -7.50 41.08
N LEU A 32 0.08 -7.98 40.56
CA LEU A 32 0.88 -7.31 39.52
C LEU A 32 0.84 -8.01 38.18
N ALA A 33 -0.10 -8.93 37.96
CA ALA A 33 -0.52 -9.21 36.57
C ALA A 33 -1.06 -7.88 36.03
N PRO A 34 -0.46 -7.27 35.00
CA PRO A 34 -1.07 -6.12 34.39
C PRO A 34 -2.48 -6.56 34.00
N LYS A 35 -3.52 -5.90 34.53
CA LYS A 35 -4.83 -5.93 33.90
C LYS A 35 -4.53 -5.58 32.43
N GLU A 36 -4.53 -6.58 31.55
CA GLU A 36 -4.66 -6.32 30.13
C GLU A 36 -5.81 -5.35 30.02
N ALA A 37 -5.51 -4.10 29.68
CA ALA A 37 -6.53 -3.13 29.34
C ALA A 37 -7.41 -3.89 28.37
N VAL A 38 -8.69 -4.00 28.67
CA VAL A 38 -9.67 -4.67 27.80
C VAL A 38 -9.63 -3.85 26.53
N ALA A 39 -8.76 -4.24 25.61
CA ALA A 39 -8.65 -3.62 24.30
C ALA A 39 -10.06 -3.67 23.73
N ASN A 40 -10.58 -2.55 23.30
CA ASN A 40 -11.91 -2.45 22.72
C ASN A 40 -11.92 -3.36 21.47
N ARG A 41 -12.35 -4.62 21.64
CA ARG A 41 -12.32 -5.65 20.62
C ARG A 41 -13.56 -5.49 19.75
N GLU A 42 -13.34 -5.05 18.53
CA GLU A 42 -14.39 -5.02 17.52
C GLU A 42 -14.25 -6.19 16.57
N SER A 43 -15.39 -6.75 16.15
CA SER A 43 -15.42 -7.93 15.28
C SER A 43 -16.14 -7.62 13.97
N PHE A 44 -15.56 -8.06 12.85
CA PHE A 44 -16.07 -7.88 11.50
C PHE A 44 -16.05 -9.22 10.73
N ASP A 45 -16.88 -9.33 9.71
CA ASP A 45 -16.74 -10.41 8.73
C ASP A 45 -15.50 -10.16 7.85
N VAL A 46 -15.27 -8.88 7.48
CA VAL A 46 -14.15 -8.46 6.63
C VAL A 46 -13.50 -7.17 7.13
N VAL A 47 -12.18 -7.14 7.24
CA VAL A 47 -11.41 -5.90 7.40
C VAL A 47 -10.62 -5.65 6.12
N VAL A 48 -10.77 -4.44 5.56
CA VAL A 48 -10.00 -3.97 4.40
C VAL A 48 -8.91 -3.01 4.89
N ILE A 49 -7.65 -3.28 4.56
CA ILE A 49 -6.51 -2.47 5.00
C ILE A 49 -6.00 -1.65 3.82
N GLY A 50 -6.21 -0.33 3.89
CA GLY A 50 -5.91 0.67 2.88
C GLY A 50 -7.18 1.27 2.25
N GLY A 51 -7.37 2.59 2.39
CA GLY A 51 -8.51 3.37 1.88
C GLY A 51 -8.23 4.10 0.55
N GLY A 52 -7.25 3.61 -0.23
CA GLY A 52 -6.99 4.09 -1.60
C GLY A 52 -7.99 3.53 -2.63
N GLN A 53 -7.72 3.74 -3.93
CA GLN A 53 -8.61 3.26 -5.01
C GLN A 53 -8.92 1.75 -4.93
N ALA A 54 -7.98 0.94 -4.45
CA ALA A 54 -8.16 -0.51 -4.31
C ALA A 54 -9.14 -0.85 -3.18
N GLY A 55 -8.93 -0.30 -1.99
CA GLY A 55 -9.80 -0.57 -0.84
C GLY A 55 -11.19 0.01 -1.00
N LEU A 56 -11.31 1.21 -1.58
CA LEU A 56 -12.62 1.79 -1.89
C LEU A 56 -13.38 0.98 -2.94
N SER A 57 -12.68 0.43 -3.95
CA SER A 57 -13.31 -0.51 -4.91
C SER A 57 -13.79 -1.79 -4.23
N VAL A 58 -13.00 -2.36 -3.31
CA VAL A 58 -13.44 -3.53 -2.51
C VAL A 58 -14.66 -3.15 -1.67
N GLY A 59 -14.60 -2.02 -0.96
CA GLY A 59 -15.71 -1.50 -0.16
C GLY A 59 -16.99 -1.29 -0.95
N HIS A 60 -16.90 -0.77 -2.18
CA HIS A 60 -18.06 -0.62 -3.08
C HIS A 60 -18.75 -1.95 -3.38
N HIS A 61 -17.98 -3.00 -3.65
CA HIS A 61 -18.57 -4.33 -3.91
C HIS A 61 -19.07 -5.00 -2.63
N LEU A 62 -18.38 -4.83 -1.47
CA LEU A 62 -18.83 -5.34 -0.17
C LEU A 62 -20.13 -4.66 0.29
N ALA A 63 -20.29 -3.36 0.09
CA ALA A 63 -21.49 -2.61 0.45
C ALA A 63 -22.76 -3.07 -0.29
N ARG A 64 -22.63 -3.94 -1.27
CA ARG A 64 -23.74 -4.57 -2.02
C ARG A 64 -24.04 -6.00 -1.54
N THR A 65 -23.50 -6.38 -0.41
CA THR A 65 -23.66 -7.69 0.24
C THR A 65 -24.05 -7.47 1.71
N ASP A 66 -24.51 -8.53 2.39
CA ASP A 66 -24.84 -8.49 3.82
C ASP A 66 -23.60 -8.69 4.73
N VAL A 67 -22.42 -8.30 4.26
CA VAL A 67 -21.15 -8.48 4.97
C VAL A 67 -20.86 -7.26 5.84
N ARG A 68 -20.62 -7.50 7.13
CA ARG A 68 -20.16 -6.46 8.05
C ARG A 68 -18.66 -6.21 7.85
N PHE A 69 -18.30 -5.03 7.33
CA PHE A 69 -16.91 -4.70 7.04
C PHE A 69 -16.52 -3.29 7.51
N VAL A 70 -15.22 -3.06 7.56
CA VAL A 70 -14.61 -1.76 7.79
C VAL A 70 -13.39 -1.60 6.89
N ILE A 71 -13.08 -0.38 6.47
CA ILE A 71 -11.88 -0.01 5.73
C ILE A 71 -11.00 0.82 6.66
N LEU A 72 -9.75 0.41 6.86
CA LEU A 72 -8.78 1.13 7.69
C LEU A 72 -7.79 1.85 6.77
N ASP A 73 -7.55 3.13 6.98
CA ASP A 73 -6.55 3.91 6.25
C ASP A 73 -5.65 4.70 7.20
N ALA A 74 -4.34 4.62 6.98
CA ALA A 74 -3.36 5.32 7.80
C ALA A 74 -3.29 6.83 7.52
N SER A 75 -3.89 7.30 6.42
CA SER A 75 -3.99 8.72 6.10
C SER A 75 -5.10 9.38 6.89
N ASP A 76 -4.91 10.64 7.25
CA ASP A 76 -5.90 11.43 8.00
C ASP A 76 -7.15 11.73 7.17
N ARG A 77 -7.01 11.74 5.84
CA ARG A 77 -8.08 12.04 4.89
C ARG A 77 -8.03 11.09 3.70
N ILE A 78 -9.20 10.59 3.27
CA ILE A 78 -9.33 9.77 2.07
C ILE A 78 -8.79 10.55 0.85
N GLY A 79 -7.94 9.88 0.05
CA GLY A 79 -7.33 10.49 -1.12
C GLY A 79 -5.97 11.16 -0.86
N ASP A 80 -5.49 11.22 0.38
CA ASP A 80 -4.18 11.82 0.72
C ASP A 80 -3.01 11.07 0.08
N SER A 81 -3.15 9.80 -0.23
CA SER A 81 -2.17 9.05 -1.01
C SER A 81 -1.87 9.67 -2.39
N TRP A 82 -2.82 10.47 -2.91
CA TRP A 82 -2.67 11.28 -4.11
C TRP A 82 -2.31 12.72 -3.78
N ARG A 83 -3.04 13.40 -2.87
CA ARG A 83 -2.81 14.81 -2.52
C ARG A 83 -1.40 15.08 -2.02
N LYS A 84 -0.80 14.11 -1.30
CA LYS A 84 0.57 14.20 -0.78
C LYS A 84 1.66 13.87 -1.82
N ARG A 85 1.38 13.91 -3.13
CA ARG A 85 2.36 13.85 -4.23
C ARG A 85 2.78 15.27 -4.62
N TRP A 86 3.75 15.37 -5.53
CA TRP A 86 4.24 16.66 -6.01
C TRP A 86 3.17 17.45 -6.76
N ASP A 87 3.26 18.76 -6.69
CA ASP A 87 2.17 19.65 -7.09
C ASP A 87 1.82 19.60 -8.58
N SER A 88 2.79 19.39 -9.45
CA SER A 88 2.58 19.28 -10.89
C SER A 88 2.10 17.90 -11.35
N LEU A 89 1.92 16.92 -10.43
CA LEU A 89 1.53 15.57 -10.82
C LEU A 89 0.15 15.55 -11.49
N ARG A 90 0.11 14.92 -12.66
CA ARG A 90 -1.13 14.57 -13.38
C ARG A 90 -1.16 13.10 -13.70
N LEU A 91 -2.36 12.53 -13.76
CA LEU A 91 -2.55 11.15 -14.18
C LEU A 91 -2.07 10.96 -15.62
N PHE A 92 -1.59 9.75 -15.93
CA PHE A 92 -1.12 9.40 -17.29
C PHE A 92 -2.26 9.06 -18.25
N THR A 93 -3.46 8.89 -17.70
CA THR A 93 -4.66 8.47 -18.41
C THR A 93 -5.65 9.63 -18.52
N PRO A 94 -6.41 9.73 -19.63
CA PRO A 94 -7.51 10.69 -19.70
C PRO A 94 -8.65 10.30 -18.77
N ALA A 95 -9.36 11.28 -18.22
CA ALA A 95 -10.41 11.15 -17.20
C ALA A 95 -11.46 10.07 -17.51
N LYS A 96 -11.79 9.85 -18.80
CA LYS A 96 -12.70 8.76 -19.23
C LYS A 96 -12.21 7.34 -18.90
N LEU A 97 -10.96 7.18 -18.47
CA LEU A 97 -10.34 5.92 -18.08
C LEU A 97 -10.03 5.87 -16.58
N ASP A 98 -10.31 6.92 -15.81
CA ASP A 98 -9.93 7.05 -14.40
C ASP A 98 -11.12 6.86 -13.44
N SER A 99 -12.19 6.23 -13.92
CA SER A 99 -13.39 5.94 -13.11
C SER A 99 -13.26 4.62 -12.37
N LEU A 100 -13.76 4.59 -11.14
CA LEU A 100 -14.10 3.38 -10.41
C LEU A 100 -15.55 2.96 -10.72
N ASP A 101 -15.90 1.70 -10.42
CA ASP A 101 -17.24 1.17 -10.68
C ASP A 101 -18.32 1.99 -9.97
N GLY A 102 -19.41 2.28 -10.70
CA GLY A 102 -20.58 2.99 -10.18
C GLY A 102 -20.46 4.52 -10.14
N MET A 103 -19.29 5.11 -10.42
CA MET A 103 -19.13 6.58 -10.40
C MET A 103 -18.13 7.04 -11.48
N PRO A 104 -18.58 7.76 -12.54
CA PRO A 104 -17.67 8.33 -13.52
C PRO A 104 -16.80 9.42 -12.90
N PHE A 105 -15.58 9.58 -13.44
CA PHE A 105 -14.68 10.65 -13.01
C PHE A 105 -15.23 12.03 -13.42
N PRO A 106 -15.32 13.02 -12.50
CA PRO A 106 -16.02 14.30 -12.73
C PRO A 106 -15.12 15.34 -13.42
N ALA A 107 -14.58 15.03 -14.58
CA ALA A 107 -13.76 15.94 -15.38
C ALA A 107 -14.04 15.75 -16.87
N PRO A 108 -13.65 16.71 -17.73
CA PRO A 108 -13.78 16.58 -19.17
C PRO A 108 -13.12 15.28 -19.66
N ARG A 109 -13.83 14.50 -20.47
CA ARG A 109 -13.45 13.11 -20.85
C ARG A 109 -12.00 12.93 -21.33
N ASN A 110 -11.43 13.95 -21.94
CA ASN A 110 -10.09 13.91 -22.52
C ASN A 110 -9.07 14.75 -21.73
N SER A 111 -9.42 15.32 -20.58
CA SER A 111 -8.46 15.95 -19.67
C SER A 111 -7.63 14.89 -18.93
N PHE A 112 -6.47 15.30 -18.45
CA PHE A 112 -5.60 14.48 -17.60
C PHE A 112 -5.71 15.00 -16.17
N PRO A 113 -6.40 14.30 -15.27
CA PRO A 113 -6.65 14.76 -13.91
C PRO A 113 -5.36 15.04 -13.13
N THR A 114 -5.45 16.03 -12.24
CA THR A 114 -4.41 16.33 -11.25
C THR A 114 -4.49 15.35 -10.07
N LYS A 115 -3.44 15.36 -9.23
CA LYS A 115 -3.41 14.63 -7.97
C LYS A 115 -4.58 14.99 -7.05
N ASP A 116 -4.93 16.27 -7.01
CA ASP A 116 -5.99 16.79 -6.12
C ASP A 116 -7.38 16.42 -6.65
N GLU A 117 -7.61 16.52 -7.95
CA GLU A 117 -8.84 16.02 -8.57
C GLU A 117 -9.05 14.52 -8.29
N MET A 118 -7.97 13.72 -8.36
CA MET A 118 -8.05 12.29 -8.02
C MET A 118 -8.30 12.07 -6.52
N GLY A 119 -7.64 12.81 -5.64
CA GLY A 119 -7.88 12.75 -4.20
C GLY A 119 -9.33 13.10 -3.84
N ASN A 120 -9.87 14.18 -4.43
CA ASN A 120 -11.25 14.63 -4.23
C ASN A 120 -12.27 13.61 -4.80
N TYR A 121 -11.96 12.98 -5.93
CA TYR A 121 -12.77 11.93 -6.50
C TYR A 121 -12.89 10.72 -5.55
N LEU A 122 -11.78 10.25 -4.97
CA LEU A 122 -11.80 9.13 -4.02
C LEU A 122 -12.60 9.44 -2.75
N GLU A 123 -12.48 10.64 -2.23
CA GLU A 123 -13.24 11.10 -1.07
C GLU A 123 -14.75 11.16 -1.38
N SER A 124 -15.12 11.76 -2.54
CA SER A 124 -16.49 11.81 -3.02
C SER A 124 -17.05 10.41 -3.30
N TYR A 125 -16.22 9.49 -3.78
CA TYR A 125 -16.57 8.09 -4.00
C TYR A 125 -16.95 7.40 -2.69
N ALA A 126 -16.12 7.52 -1.66
CA ALA A 126 -16.41 6.94 -0.35
C ALA A 126 -17.69 7.52 0.26
N ALA A 127 -17.90 8.84 0.17
CA ALA A 127 -19.09 9.51 0.66
C ALA A 127 -20.37 9.06 -0.11
N ARG A 128 -20.30 9.01 -1.45
CA ARG A 128 -21.42 8.58 -2.31
C ARG A 128 -21.92 7.19 -1.95
N PHE A 129 -21.03 6.26 -1.71
CA PHE A 129 -21.37 4.87 -1.40
C PHE A 129 -21.42 4.58 0.11
N ARG A 130 -21.30 5.62 0.96
CA ARG A 130 -21.32 5.52 2.44
C ARG A 130 -20.39 4.42 2.96
N LEU A 131 -19.19 4.35 2.40
CA LEU A 131 -18.22 3.32 2.78
C LEU A 131 -17.71 3.56 4.21
N PRO A 132 -17.66 2.53 5.07
CA PRO A 132 -17.23 2.65 6.46
C PRO A 132 -15.69 2.76 6.57
N VAL A 133 -15.15 3.91 6.17
CA VAL A 133 -13.71 4.18 6.23
C VAL A 133 -13.35 4.82 7.56
N ARG A 134 -12.33 4.27 8.23
CA ARG A 134 -11.67 4.85 9.40
C ARG A 134 -10.32 5.39 8.98
N SER A 135 -10.23 6.70 8.86
CA SER A 135 -8.98 7.42 8.56
C SER A 135 -8.13 7.62 9.80
N GLY A 136 -6.82 7.85 9.64
CA GLY A 136 -5.86 7.99 10.74
C GLY A 136 -5.55 6.68 11.48
N VAL A 137 -5.99 5.54 10.96
CA VAL A 137 -5.81 4.23 11.59
C VAL A 137 -4.72 3.44 10.87
N ARG A 138 -3.53 3.41 11.45
CA ARG A 138 -2.40 2.62 10.95
C ARG A 138 -2.46 1.20 11.52
N VAL A 139 -2.45 0.22 10.65
CA VAL A 139 -2.28 -1.18 11.04
C VAL A 139 -0.79 -1.44 11.30
N GLU A 140 -0.48 -1.97 12.48
CA GLU A 140 0.87 -2.25 12.96
C GLU A 140 1.20 -3.74 12.93
N GLU A 141 0.18 -4.59 13.07
CA GLU A 141 0.33 -6.04 12.99
C GLU A 141 -0.93 -6.70 12.43
N LEU A 142 -0.74 -7.67 11.57
CA LEU A 142 -1.74 -8.65 11.15
C LEU A 142 -1.24 -10.04 11.50
N CYS A 143 -1.96 -10.72 12.36
CA CYS A 143 -1.64 -12.10 12.76
C CYS A 143 -2.92 -12.94 12.83
N ARG A 144 -2.78 -14.20 13.25
CA ARG A 144 -3.91 -15.12 13.42
C ARG A 144 -4.02 -15.57 14.87
N ARG A 145 -5.26 -15.63 15.37
CA ARG A 145 -5.61 -16.19 16.68
C ARG A 145 -6.75 -17.19 16.49
N GLY A 146 -6.39 -18.47 16.51
CA GLY A 146 -7.33 -19.54 16.20
C GLY A 146 -7.87 -19.43 14.76
N ALA A 147 -9.18 -19.38 14.61
CA ALA A 147 -9.83 -19.29 13.30
C ALA A 147 -9.90 -17.85 12.73
N ARG A 148 -9.56 -16.83 13.53
CA ARG A 148 -9.75 -15.42 13.14
C ARG A 148 -8.44 -14.68 12.92
N TYR A 149 -8.49 -13.67 12.07
CA TYR A 149 -7.45 -12.68 11.93
C TYR A 149 -7.54 -11.65 13.03
N VAL A 150 -6.39 -11.21 13.53
CA VAL A 150 -6.24 -10.14 14.50
C VAL A 150 -5.48 -9.00 13.86
N ILE A 151 -6.06 -7.82 13.87
CA ILE A 151 -5.51 -6.60 13.30
C ILE A 151 -5.26 -5.63 14.46
N LYS A 152 -3.99 -5.33 14.72
CA LYS A 152 -3.59 -4.39 15.77
C LYS A 152 -3.31 -3.02 15.20
N THR A 153 -3.83 -1.99 15.88
CA THR A 153 -3.68 -0.58 15.50
C THR A 153 -3.44 0.21 16.78
N GLY A 154 -2.22 0.58 17.11
CA GLY A 154 -1.95 1.36 18.32
C GLY A 154 -2.71 0.88 19.57
N THR A 155 -3.92 1.42 19.77
CA THR A 155 -4.76 1.17 20.96
C THR A 155 -5.95 0.23 20.73
N ILE A 156 -6.25 -0.15 19.47
CA ILE A 156 -7.45 -0.93 19.12
C ILE A 156 -7.03 -2.27 18.51
N GLU A 157 -7.67 -3.34 18.94
CA GLU A 157 -7.56 -4.66 18.34
C GLU A 157 -8.89 -5.00 17.65
N LEU A 158 -8.81 -5.31 16.34
CA LEU A 158 -9.97 -5.78 15.57
C LEU A 158 -9.79 -7.26 15.24
N GLU A 159 -10.90 -7.98 15.21
CA GLU A 159 -10.96 -9.37 14.76
C GLU A 159 -11.78 -9.47 13.47
N ALA A 160 -11.32 -10.31 12.54
CA ALA A 160 -12.01 -10.53 11.29
C ALA A 160 -11.99 -12.02 10.86
N ASP A 161 -13.01 -12.44 10.16
CA ASP A 161 -13.03 -13.76 9.53
C ASP A 161 -12.18 -13.75 8.26
N GLN A 162 -12.12 -12.61 7.58
CA GLN A 162 -11.36 -12.41 6.35
C GLN A 162 -10.73 -11.01 6.30
N VAL A 163 -9.58 -10.90 5.62
CA VAL A 163 -8.83 -9.64 5.49
C VAL A 163 -8.46 -9.39 4.04
N VAL A 164 -8.65 -8.15 3.59
CA VAL A 164 -8.17 -7.68 2.28
C VAL A 164 -7.09 -6.64 2.48
N VAL A 165 -5.86 -6.95 2.08
CA VAL A 165 -4.75 -5.98 2.02
C VAL A 165 -4.86 -5.23 0.70
N ALA A 166 -5.30 -3.98 0.77
CA ALA A 166 -5.57 -3.10 -0.38
C ALA A 166 -4.54 -1.95 -0.49
N MET A 167 -3.38 -2.12 0.11
CA MET A 167 -2.24 -1.22 0.00
C MET A 167 -1.48 -1.52 -1.29
N ALA A 168 -1.05 -0.47 -1.99
CA ALA A 168 -0.17 -0.62 -3.15
C ALA A 168 1.27 -0.93 -2.72
N ASN A 169 2.14 -1.27 -3.67
CA ASN A 169 3.58 -1.52 -3.45
C ASN A 169 4.40 -0.24 -3.20
N TYR A 170 3.79 0.85 -2.73
CA TYR A 170 4.42 2.17 -2.63
C TYR A 170 4.48 2.67 -1.17
N GLN A 171 4.83 1.77 -0.23
CA GLN A 171 4.75 2.07 1.19
C GLN A 171 6.02 2.68 1.76
N ARG A 172 7.19 2.09 1.49
CA ARG A 172 8.47 2.58 2.01
C ARG A 172 9.35 3.12 0.90
N PRO A 173 9.77 4.40 0.95
CA PRO A 173 10.73 4.99 0.01
C PRO A 173 12.00 4.17 -0.11
N LYS A 174 12.47 3.95 -1.34
CA LYS A 174 13.72 3.22 -1.60
C LYS A 174 14.87 4.19 -1.79
N ILE A 175 15.60 4.43 -0.71
CA ILE A 175 16.81 5.25 -0.67
C ILE A 175 17.99 4.32 -0.45
N PRO A 176 19.10 4.40 -1.23
CA PRO A 176 20.28 3.57 -1.03
C PRO A 176 21.01 3.94 0.26
N ALA A 177 21.62 2.96 0.93
CA ALA A 177 22.30 3.18 2.22
C ALA A 177 23.43 4.23 2.14
N PHE A 178 24.11 4.33 1.01
CA PHE A 178 25.19 5.31 0.83
C PHE A 178 24.68 6.77 0.78
N ALA A 179 23.37 7.01 0.68
CA ALA A 179 22.78 8.35 0.74
C ALA A 179 23.14 9.08 2.05
N ASN A 180 23.29 8.34 3.15
CA ASN A 180 23.69 8.91 4.44
C ASN A 180 25.12 9.47 4.47
N ALA A 181 25.96 9.13 3.47
CA ALA A 181 27.33 9.62 3.34
C ALA A 181 27.45 10.85 2.39
N LEU A 182 26.32 11.35 1.88
CA LEU A 182 26.30 12.63 1.19
C LEU A 182 26.51 13.78 2.20
N SER A 183 27.17 14.88 1.74
CA SER A 183 27.34 16.09 2.55
C SER A 183 25.98 16.62 3.03
N ALA A 184 25.94 17.09 4.27
CA ALA A 184 24.75 17.75 4.85
C ALA A 184 24.36 19.05 4.10
N GLU A 185 25.28 19.61 3.30
CA GLU A 185 25.00 20.76 2.45
C GLU A 185 24.12 20.42 1.25
N ILE A 186 24.07 19.15 0.83
CA ILE A 186 23.24 18.69 -0.28
C ILE A 186 21.83 18.43 0.26
N VAL A 187 20.83 19.11 -0.29
CA VAL A 187 19.43 18.80 -0.02
C VAL A 187 19.11 17.46 -0.65
N GLN A 188 18.66 16.50 0.13
CA GLN A 188 18.24 15.21 -0.39
C GLN A 188 16.85 14.83 0.11
N MET A 189 16.03 14.27 -0.79
CA MET A 189 14.69 13.80 -0.48
C MET A 189 14.27 12.69 -1.42
N HIS A 190 13.32 11.87 -0.99
CA HIS A 190 12.67 10.93 -1.90
C HIS A 190 11.55 11.64 -2.68
N SER A 191 11.22 11.16 -3.88
CA SER A 191 10.09 11.69 -4.68
C SER A 191 8.73 11.61 -3.97
N ASN A 192 8.63 10.81 -2.91
CA ASN A 192 7.45 10.79 -2.03
C ASN A 192 7.31 12.06 -1.19
N ASP A 193 8.42 12.69 -0.84
CA ASP A 193 8.50 13.86 0.06
C ASP A 193 8.68 15.16 -0.71
N TYR A 194 9.04 15.06 -1.99
CA TYR A 194 9.08 16.18 -2.90
C TYR A 194 7.66 16.70 -3.17
N ARG A 195 7.48 18.03 -3.08
CA ARG A 195 6.23 18.74 -3.39
C ARG A 195 6.39 19.68 -4.57
N ASN A 196 7.37 20.54 -4.52
CA ASN A 196 7.63 21.54 -5.55
C ASN A 196 9.06 22.07 -5.45
N LEU A 197 9.42 22.92 -6.40
CA LEU A 197 10.73 23.53 -6.56
C LEU A 197 11.20 24.39 -5.37
N ALA A 198 10.28 24.89 -4.53
CA ALA A 198 10.65 25.69 -3.36
C ALA A 198 11.44 24.89 -2.30
N GLN A 199 11.42 23.56 -2.39
CA GLN A 199 12.21 22.68 -1.52
C GLN A 199 13.68 22.56 -1.99
N LEU A 200 14.03 23.03 -3.18
CA LEU A 200 15.36 22.91 -3.76
C LEU A 200 16.19 24.16 -3.49
N LYS A 201 17.51 23.96 -3.27
CA LYS A 201 18.50 25.04 -3.23
C LYS A 201 18.88 25.47 -4.65
N PRO A 202 19.32 26.73 -4.85
CA PRO A 202 20.02 27.12 -6.08
C PRO A 202 21.20 26.20 -6.37
N GLY A 203 21.37 25.81 -7.64
CA GLY A 203 22.44 24.92 -8.10
C GLY A 203 21.91 23.67 -8.83
N GLY A 204 22.78 22.69 -9.00
CA GLY A 204 22.47 21.49 -9.78
C GLY A 204 21.52 20.52 -9.07
N VAL A 205 20.70 19.81 -9.84
CA VAL A 205 19.76 18.79 -9.34
C VAL A 205 20.09 17.44 -9.97
N LEU A 206 20.36 16.44 -9.14
CA LEU A 206 20.53 15.05 -9.55
C LEU A 206 19.27 14.26 -9.24
N ILE A 207 18.67 13.70 -10.27
CA ILE A 207 17.53 12.77 -10.15
C ILE A 207 18.07 11.34 -10.23
N VAL A 208 17.90 10.56 -9.17
CA VAL A 208 18.34 9.15 -9.11
C VAL A 208 17.16 8.23 -9.30
N GLY A 209 17.02 7.69 -10.50
CA GLY A 209 15.90 6.85 -10.96
C GLY A 209 15.26 7.44 -12.21
N ALA A 210 15.38 6.73 -13.34
CA ALA A 210 14.98 7.21 -14.67
C ALA A 210 13.59 6.68 -15.11
N GLY A 211 12.71 6.37 -14.14
CA GLY A 211 11.31 6.05 -14.39
C GLY A 211 10.44 7.30 -14.58
N ASN A 212 9.11 7.11 -14.61
CA ASN A 212 8.15 8.20 -14.87
C ASN A 212 8.30 9.37 -13.88
N SER A 213 8.39 9.09 -12.57
CA SER A 213 8.60 10.14 -11.56
C SER A 213 9.89 10.92 -11.81
N GLY A 214 11.00 10.19 -12.07
CA GLY A 214 12.29 10.85 -12.32
C GLY A 214 12.27 11.70 -13.58
N ALA A 215 11.64 11.24 -14.66
CA ALA A 215 11.51 12.01 -15.90
C ALA A 215 10.67 13.29 -15.72
N GLU A 216 9.56 13.21 -14.97
CA GLU A 216 8.71 14.37 -14.69
C GLU A 216 9.42 15.40 -13.81
N LEU A 217 10.06 14.96 -12.71
CA LEU A 217 10.79 15.85 -11.81
C LEU A 217 12.04 16.46 -12.47
N ALA A 218 12.73 15.71 -13.35
CA ALA A 218 13.83 16.26 -14.13
C ALA A 218 13.36 17.36 -15.08
N MET A 219 12.23 17.15 -15.76
CA MET A 219 11.64 18.13 -16.66
C MET A 219 11.17 19.37 -15.90
N GLU A 220 10.63 19.21 -14.69
CA GLU A 220 10.24 20.32 -13.82
C GLU A 220 11.45 21.12 -13.38
N SER A 221 12.52 20.45 -12.91
CA SER A 221 13.75 21.08 -12.45
C SER A 221 14.45 21.88 -13.55
N VAL A 222 14.60 21.29 -14.75
CA VAL A 222 15.30 21.99 -15.85
C VAL A 222 14.49 23.19 -16.35
N ARG A 223 13.17 23.11 -16.38
CA ARG A 223 12.30 24.26 -16.75
C ARG A 223 12.38 25.43 -15.77
N ALA A 224 12.74 25.13 -14.52
CA ALA A 224 12.97 26.14 -13.49
C ALA A 224 14.42 26.71 -13.52
N GLY A 225 15.23 26.32 -14.50
CA GLY A 225 16.59 26.82 -14.69
C GLY A 225 17.67 26.06 -13.92
N HIS A 226 17.35 24.93 -13.28
CA HIS A 226 18.35 24.10 -12.65
C HIS A 226 19.10 23.25 -13.68
N ARG A 227 20.44 23.24 -13.63
CA ARG A 227 21.20 22.22 -14.34
C ARG A 227 20.82 20.84 -13.78
N THR A 228 20.33 19.94 -14.63
CA THR A 228 19.68 18.72 -14.19
C THR A 228 20.30 17.47 -14.79
N TRP A 229 20.61 16.49 -13.93
CA TRP A 229 21.12 15.18 -14.31
C TRP A 229 20.09 14.10 -13.96
N VAL A 230 20.01 13.07 -14.79
CA VAL A 230 19.21 11.86 -14.53
C VAL A 230 20.09 10.64 -14.57
N SER A 231 20.19 9.94 -13.45
CA SER A 231 20.87 8.66 -13.30
C SER A 231 19.87 7.51 -13.16
N GLY A 232 20.14 6.36 -13.75
CA GLY A 232 19.34 5.16 -13.57
C GLY A 232 19.19 4.34 -14.85
N ARG A 233 18.53 3.19 -14.75
CA ARG A 233 18.32 2.27 -15.88
C ARG A 233 17.31 2.84 -16.89
N ASP A 234 17.51 2.54 -18.16
CA ASP A 234 16.48 2.80 -19.17
C ASP A 234 15.32 1.81 -18.99
N THR A 235 14.13 2.35 -18.75
CA THR A 235 12.90 1.56 -18.61
C THR A 235 12.16 1.37 -19.95
N GLY A 236 12.69 1.93 -21.04
CA GLY A 236 11.99 2.05 -22.31
C GLY A 236 10.88 3.11 -22.27
N HIS A 237 10.14 3.25 -23.35
CA HIS A 237 9.00 4.18 -23.42
C HIS A 237 7.86 3.63 -24.29
N VAL A 238 6.64 4.10 -24.06
CA VAL A 238 5.51 3.78 -24.94
C VAL A 238 5.68 4.51 -26.29
N PRO A 239 5.31 3.88 -27.44
CA PRO A 239 5.64 4.41 -28.77
C PRO A 239 4.74 5.57 -29.23
N PHE A 240 3.85 6.06 -28.38
CA PHE A 240 2.93 7.15 -28.70
C PHE A 240 2.86 8.19 -27.57
N ARG A 241 2.30 9.38 -27.85
CA ARG A 241 1.99 10.41 -26.85
C ARG A 241 0.55 10.26 -26.37
N PRO A 242 0.29 10.01 -25.08
CA PRO A 242 -1.08 9.91 -24.55
C PRO A 242 -1.91 11.17 -24.78
N GLU A 243 -1.28 12.34 -24.78
CA GLU A 243 -1.92 13.65 -24.96
C GLU A 243 -2.34 13.92 -26.44
N GLY A 244 -1.71 13.24 -27.40
CA GLY A 244 -2.04 13.37 -28.81
C GLY A 244 -3.45 12.84 -29.12
N PHE A 245 -4.09 13.36 -30.18
CA PHE A 245 -5.44 12.98 -30.57
C PHE A 245 -5.61 11.46 -30.75
N VAL A 246 -4.73 10.83 -31.49
CA VAL A 246 -4.73 9.36 -31.71
C VAL A 246 -4.39 8.63 -30.42
N GLY A 247 -3.41 9.12 -29.66
CA GLY A 247 -3.00 8.53 -28.39
C GLY A 247 -4.16 8.44 -27.41
N ARG A 248 -4.82 9.55 -27.12
CA ARG A 248 -5.91 9.61 -26.12
C ARG A 248 -7.22 8.96 -26.54
N ASN A 249 -7.51 8.93 -27.87
CA ASN A 249 -8.80 8.44 -28.34
C ASN A 249 -8.80 6.98 -28.81
N LEU A 250 -7.66 6.49 -29.32
CA LEU A 250 -7.55 5.15 -29.88
C LEU A 250 -6.53 4.29 -29.16
N LEU A 251 -5.26 4.74 -29.07
CA LEU A 251 -4.17 3.88 -28.62
C LEU A 251 -4.21 3.63 -27.10
N ALA A 252 -4.43 4.66 -26.27
CA ALA A 252 -4.51 4.49 -24.83
C ALA A 252 -5.73 3.63 -24.42
N PRO A 253 -6.97 3.87 -24.89
CA PRO A 253 -8.09 2.98 -24.60
C PRO A 253 -7.86 1.53 -25.07
N PHE A 254 -7.31 1.32 -26.26
CA PHE A 254 -7.00 0.00 -26.77
C PHE A 254 -5.95 -0.70 -25.89
N LEU A 255 -4.83 -0.03 -25.63
CA LEU A 255 -3.75 -0.57 -24.80
C LEU A 255 -4.24 -0.93 -23.39
N LEU A 256 -4.94 0.01 -22.73
CA LEU A 256 -5.35 -0.15 -21.35
C LEU A 256 -6.50 -1.14 -21.17
N ARG A 257 -7.57 -1.04 -21.98
CA ARG A 257 -8.77 -1.87 -21.83
C ARG A 257 -8.66 -3.23 -22.49
N PHE A 258 -7.87 -3.36 -23.55
CA PHE A 258 -7.72 -4.63 -24.24
C PHE A 258 -6.40 -5.30 -23.92
N VAL A 259 -5.25 -4.68 -24.21
CA VAL A 259 -3.95 -5.32 -24.01
C VAL A 259 -3.66 -5.55 -22.53
N PHE A 260 -3.69 -4.50 -21.70
CA PHE A 260 -3.34 -4.60 -20.28
C PHE A 260 -4.40 -5.31 -19.44
N HIS A 261 -5.65 -5.22 -19.84
CA HIS A 261 -6.77 -5.76 -19.08
C HIS A 261 -7.14 -7.19 -19.46
N ARG A 262 -6.96 -7.61 -20.74
CA ARG A 262 -7.40 -8.91 -21.26
C ARG A 262 -6.28 -9.80 -21.77
N LEU A 263 -5.27 -9.25 -22.46
CA LEU A 263 -4.18 -10.04 -23.03
C LEU A 263 -3.04 -10.28 -22.01
N LEU A 264 -2.66 -9.25 -21.24
CA LEU A 264 -1.58 -9.37 -20.25
C LEU A 264 -2.15 -9.76 -18.90
N THR A 265 -2.65 -11.00 -18.78
CA THR A 265 -3.16 -11.58 -17.53
C THR A 265 -2.36 -12.81 -17.13
N VAL A 266 -2.40 -13.19 -15.86
CA VAL A 266 -1.76 -14.41 -15.35
C VAL A 266 -2.31 -15.68 -16.01
N ASN A 267 -3.51 -15.62 -16.59
CA ASN A 267 -4.17 -16.74 -17.26
C ASN A 267 -3.74 -16.91 -18.73
N THR A 268 -3.10 -15.91 -19.32
CA THR A 268 -2.64 -15.97 -20.74
C THR A 268 -1.14 -16.29 -20.83
N PRO A 269 -0.69 -17.02 -21.86
CA PRO A 269 0.75 -17.26 -22.07
C PRO A 269 1.55 -15.96 -22.20
N LEU A 270 0.98 -14.95 -22.90
CA LEU A 270 1.60 -13.65 -23.08
C LEU A 270 1.78 -12.90 -21.76
N GLY A 271 0.76 -12.90 -20.90
CA GLY A 271 0.81 -12.27 -19.60
C GLY A 271 1.79 -12.97 -18.64
N ARG A 272 1.82 -14.31 -18.62
CA ARG A 272 2.80 -15.07 -17.83
C ARG A 272 4.25 -14.74 -18.22
N LYS A 273 4.53 -14.60 -19.53
CA LYS A 273 5.85 -14.20 -20.03
C LYS A 273 6.20 -12.73 -19.74
N ALA A 274 5.20 -11.84 -19.72
CA ALA A 274 5.39 -10.41 -19.49
C ALA A 274 5.56 -10.08 -17.99
N ARG A 275 4.85 -10.76 -17.09
CA ARG A 275 4.82 -10.48 -15.64
C ARG A 275 6.21 -10.34 -15.02
N PRO A 276 7.14 -11.30 -15.11
CA PRO A 276 8.45 -11.16 -14.46
C PRO A 276 9.25 -9.98 -15.01
N LYS A 277 9.11 -9.67 -16.30
CA LYS A 277 9.78 -8.50 -16.90
C LYS A 277 9.24 -7.18 -16.37
N VAL A 278 7.91 -7.06 -16.20
CA VAL A 278 7.26 -5.86 -15.66
C VAL A 278 7.65 -5.66 -14.20
N LEU A 279 7.63 -6.72 -13.39
CA LEU A 279 8.01 -6.65 -11.98
C LEU A 279 9.50 -6.27 -11.79
N ALA A 280 10.40 -6.74 -12.67
CA ALA A 280 11.83 -6.46 -12.57
C ALA A 280 12.25 -5.09 -13.11
N LYS A 281 11.63 -4.61 -14.21
CA LYS A 281 12.05 -3.39 -14.92
C LYS A 281 11.29 -2.13 -14.54
N GLY A 282 10.11 -2.28 -13.94
CA GLY A 282 9.17 -1.18 -13.74
C GLY A 282 8.39 -0.83 -15.02
N THR A 283 7.62 0.27 -14.96
CA THR A 283 6.80 0.73 -16.09
C THR A 283 7.61 1.59 -17.06
N PRO A 284 7.41 1.45 -18.39
CA PRO A 284 8.05 2.30 -19.38
C PRO A 284 7.63 3.76 -19.22
N LEU A 285 8.43 4.69 -19.71
CA LEU A 285 8.12 6.12 -19.76
C LEU A 285 6.86 6.37 -20.60
N ILE A 286 5.91 7.09 -20.04
CA ILE A 286 4.59 7.30 -20.64
C ILE A 286 4.50 8.68 -21.29
N ARG A 287 4.60 9.75 -20.51
CA ARG A 287 4.43 11.14 -20.98
C ARG A 287 5.74 11.75 -21.47
N ILE A 288 6.74 11.76 -20.63
CA ILE A 288 8.07 12.31 -20.93
C ILE A 288 8.90 11.22 -21.61
N LYS A 289 9.44 11.50 -22.79
CA LYS A 289 10.28 10.57 -23.56
C LYS A 289 11.76 10.91 -23.41
N PRO A 290 12.69 9.99 -23.65
CA PRO A 290 14.13 10.30 -23.62
C PRO A 290 14.51 11.50 -24.50
N LYS A 291 13.91 11.64 -25.70
CA LYS A 291 14.12 12.77 -26.59
C LYS A 291 13.65 14.12 -26.02
N ASP A 292 12.60 14.11 -25.19
CA ASP A 292 12.10 15.33 -24.57
C ASP A 292 13.06 15.82 -23.47
N LEU A 293 13.63 14.89 -22.70
CA LEU A 293 14.67 15.18 -21.72
C LEU A 293 15.93 15.74 -22.40
N SER A 294 16.41 15.10 -23.47
CA SER A 294 17.57 15.58 -24.22
C SER A 294 17.33 16.95 -24.87
N ALA A 295 16.13 17.20 -25.43
CA ALA A 295 15.77 18.48 -26.02
C ALA A 295 15.67 19.62 -24.98
N ALA A 296 15.44 19.28 -23.71
CA ALA A 296 15.41 20.20 -22.59
C ALA A 296 16.75 20.32 -21.87
N ASP A 297 17.85 19.78 -22.42
CA ASP A 297 19.20 19.77 -21.85
C ASP A 297 19.31 19.02 -20.48
N VAL A 298 18.46 18.03 -20.27
CA VAL A 298 18.61 17.10 -19.13
C VAL A 298 19.72 16.11 -19.46
N GLN A 299 20.79 16.14 -18.67
CA GLN A 299 21.97 15.32 -18.89
C GLN A 299 21.75 13.90 -18.36
N ARG A 300 21.88 12.90 -19.24
CA ARG A 300 21.86 11.49 -18.83
C ARG A 300 23.25 11.09 -18.34
N VAL A 301 23.32 10.53 -17.12
CA VAL A 301 24.59 10.09 -16.52
C VAL A 301 24.53 8.62 -16.12
N PRO A 302 25.68 7.94 -15.96
CA PRO A 302 25.77 6.60 -15.44
C PRO A 302 25.10 6.45 -14.07
N ARG A 303 25.04 5.22 -13.59
CA ARG A 303 24.43 4.92 -12.30
C ARG A 303 25.22 5.55 -11.15
N VAL A 304 24.53 6.14 -10.18
CA VAL A 304 25.14 6.53 -8.90
C VAL A 304 25.40 5.25 -8.10
N VAL A 305 26.64 5.01 -7.72
CA VAL A 305 27.08 3.78 -7.03
C VAL A 305 27.55 4.03 -5.59
N GLY A 306 27.77 5.29 -5.22
CA GLY A 306 28.25 5.64 -3.90
C GLY A 306 28.45 7.15 -3.74
N THR A 307 29.35 7.51 -2.83
CA THR A 307 29.77 8.90 -2.58
C THR A 307 31.29 9.00 -2.55
N HIS A 308 31.81 10.14 -2.95
CA HIS A 308 33.21 10.50 -2.78
C HIS A 308 33.32 11.93 -2.22
N ASN A 309 33.97 12.08 -1.07
CA ASN A 309 34.04 13.35 -0.34
C ASN A 309 32.67 14.04 -0.17
N GLY A 310 31.65 13.27 0.21
CA GLY A 310 30.29 13.77 0.42
C GLY A 310 29.50 14.12 -0.84
N ARG A 311 30.01 13.82 -2.04
CA ARG A 311 29.37 14.09 -3.33
C ARG A 311 28.97 12.78 -4.04
N PRO A 312 27.94 12.77 -4.89
CA PRO A 312 27.54 11.59 -5.64
C PRO A 312 28.65 11.08 -6.57
N LEU A 313 28.99 9.79 -6.45
CA LEU A 313 29.95 9.08 -7.28
C LEU A 313 29.20 8.22 -8.31
N LEU A 314 29.54 8.40 -9.57
CA LEU A 314 28.99 7.63 -10.68
C LEU A 314 29.82 6.36 -10.95
N GLU A 315 29.22 5.40 -11.65
CA GLU A 315 29.81 4.10 -12.01
C GLU A 315 31.08 4.24 -12.89
N ASP A 316 31.21 5.34 -13.66
CA ASP A 316 32.38 5.65 -14.47
C ASP A 316 33.49 6.42 -13.68
N GLY A 317 33.32 6.60 -12.38
CA GLY A 317 34.27 7.32 -11.50
C GLY A 317 34.07 8.84 -11.46
N GLN A 318 33.14 9.40 -12.25
CA GLN A 318 32.84 10.83 -12.19
C GLN A 318 32.15 11.17 -10.86
N VAL A 319 32.56 12.29 -10.27
CA VAL A 319 31.93 12.88 -9.07
C VAL A 319 31.13 14.10 -9.49
N LEU A 320 29.83 14.13 -9.14
CA LEU A 320 28.94 15.23 -9.51
C LEU A 320 28.92 16.31 -8.42
N ASP A 321 29.07 17.57 -8.86
CA ASP A 321 28.86 18.73 -8.01
C ASP A 321 27.39 19.17 -8.13
N VAL A 322 26.58 18.85 -7.13
CA VAL A 322 25.14 19.12 -7.11
C VAL A 322 24.72 19.69 -5.76
N ALA A 323 23.72 20.55 -5.78
CA ALA A 323 23.12 21.12 -4.58
C ALA A 323 21.93 20.28 -4.06
N ASN A 324 21.32 19.46 -4.95
CA ASN A 324 20.11 18.72 -4.64
C ASN A 324 20.17 17.30 -5.22
N VAL A 325 19.65 16.32 -4.47
CA VAL A 325 19.45 14.94 -4.91
C VAL A 325 18.00 14.54 -4.64
N ILE A 326 17.29 14.11 -5.70
CA ILE A 326 15.94 13.56 -5.56
C ILE A 326 15.97 12.05 -5.87
N TRP A 327 15.65 11.25 -4.86
CA TRP A 327 15.63 9.80 -4.97
C TRP A 327 14.32 9.34 -5.60
N CYS A 328 14.36 8.87 -6.84
CA CYS A 328 13.25 8.30 -7.61
C CYS A 328 13.43 6.78 -7.80
N GLY A 329 14.06 6.12 -6.82
CA GLY A 329 14.39 4.68 -6.84
C GLY A 329 13.18 3.74 -6.70
N GLY A 330 11.98 4.28 -6.52
CA GLY A 330 10.76 3.51 -6.26
C GLY A 330 10.58 3.21 -4.77
N PHE A 331 9.86 2.12 -4.47
CA PHE A 331 9.43 1.80 -3.12
C PHE A 331 9.64 0.31 -2.82
N TYR A 332 9.75 0.00 -1.54
CA TYR A 332 9.52 -1.34 -1.00
C TYR A 332 8.03 -1.51 -0.70
N ALA A 333 7.53 -2.73 -0.76
CA ALA A 333 6.13 -3.05 -0.51
C ALA A 333 5.68 -2.71 0.92
N GLY A 334 6.56 -2.88 1.92
CA GLY A 334 6.29 -2.48 3.30
C GLY A 334 5.24 -3.37 3.98
N PHE A 335 5.35 -4.69 3.83
CA PHE A 335 4.43 -5.68 4.41
C PHE A 335 4.97 -6.37 5.66
N GLU A 336 6.01 -5.84 6.29
CA GLU A 336 6.68 -6.43 7.46
C GLU A 336 5.77 -6.53 8.71
N TRP A 337 4.66 -5.81 8.70
CA TRP A 337 3.61 -5.87 9.74
C TRP A 337 2.68 -7.09 9.57
N ILE A 338 2.77 -7.84 8.48
CA ILE A 338 2.01 -9.08 8.27
C ILE A 338 2.81 -10.24 8.87
N ASN A 339 2.41 -10.65 10.06
CA ASN A 339 3.02 -11.76 10.80
C ASN A 339 2.31 -13.09 10.46
N LEU A 340 2.40 -13.49 9.20
CA LEU A 340 1.80 -14.72 8.65
C LEU A 340 2.78 -15.35 7.64
N PRO A 341 2.81 -16.68 7.47
CA PRO A 341 3.72 -17.38 6.56
C PRO A 341 3.27 -17.29 5.10
N VAL A 342 3.17 -16.05 4.58
CA VAL A 342 2.57 -15.75 3.26
C VAL A 342 3.58 -15.19 2.26
N PHE A 343 4.85 -15.13 2.62
CA PHE A 343 5.92 -14.61 1.78
C PHE A 343 6.83 -15.73 1.27
N GLY A 344 7.22 -15.63 0.01
CA GLY A 344 8.26 -16.48 -0.57
C GLY A 344 9.68 -16.02 -0.18
N ASP A 345 10.69 -16.78 -0.58
CA ASP A 345 12.12 -16.49 -0.31
C ASP A 345 12.57 -15.15 -0.95
N ASP A 346 11.86 -14.67 -1.95
CA ASP A 346 12.07 -13.37 -2.60
C ASP A 346 11.35 -12.21 -1.89
N GLY A 347 10.68 -12.49 -0.75
CA GLY A 347 9.89 -11.52 0.01
C GLY A 347 8.59 -11.09 -0.68
N GLN A 348 8.21 -11.73 -1.81
CA GLN A 348 6.94 -11.46 -2.45
C GLN A 348 5.81 -12.28 -1.81
N VAL A 349 4.60 -11.72 -1.83
CA VAL A 349 3.41 -12.43 -1.34
C VAL A 349 3.11 -13.64 -2.22
N LEU A 350 2.92 -14.79 -1.61
CA LEU A 350 2.51 -16.03 -2.26
C LEU A 350 1.00 -15.97 -2.54
N HIS A 351 0.62 -15.68 -3.77
CA HIS A 351 -0.80 -15.54 -4.13
C HIS A 351 -1.10 -16.00 -5.56
N GLN A 352 -2.31 -16.44 -5.78
CA GLN A 352 -2.86 -16.63 -7.12
C GLN A 352 -3.94 -15.59 -7.41
N GLY A 353 -3.60 -14.57 -8.21
CA GLY A 353 -4.50 -13.47 -8.54
C GLY A 353 -5.02 -12.71 -7.32
N GLY A 354 -4.28 -12.60 -6.24
CA GLY A 354 -4.64 -11.91 -5.01
C GLY A 354 -5.27 -12.79 -3.93
N ILE A 355 -5.51 -14.07 -4.19
CA ILE A 355 -5.96 -15.05 -3.19
C ILE A 355 -4.72 -15.72 -2.61
N VAL A 356 -4.57 -15.72 -1.30
CA VAL A 356 -3.47 -16.40 -0.59
C VAL A 356 -3.95 -17.80 -0.23
N GLU A 357 -3.46 -18.81 -0.97
CA GLU A 357 -3.95 -20.20 -0.80
C GLU A 357 -3.50 -20.84 0.50
N CYS A 358 -2.27 -20.53 0.93
CA CYS A 358 -1.71 -21.04 2.21
C CYS A 358 -2.35 -20.38 3.44
N GLU A 359 -3.05 -19.25 3.28
CA GLU A 359 -3.71 -18.51 4.37
C GLU A 359 -5.14 -18.12 3.96
N PRO A 360 -6.08 -19.09 4.04
CA PRO A 360 -7.44 -18.92 3.55
C PRO A 360 -8.21 -17.82 4.29
N GLY A 361 -8.71 -16.84 3.56
CA GLY A 361 -9.38 -15.64 4.09
C GLY A 361 -8.50 -14.39 4.02
N LEU A 362 -7.24 -14.53 3.58
CA LEU A 362 -6.37 -13.38 3.28
C LEU A 362 -6.33 -13.14 1.78
N TYR A 363 -6.49 -11.87 1.41
CA TYR A 363 -6.52 -11.42 0.02
C TYR A 363 -5.70 -10.17 -0.18
N PHE A 364 -5.22 -9.98 -1.41
CA PHE A 364 -4.55 -8.74 -1.84
C PHE A 364 -5.28 -8.14 -3.04
N VAL A 365 -5.39 -6.81 -3.08
CA VAL A 365 -5.94 -6.04 -4.22
C VAL A 365 -5.06 -4.82 -4.48
N GLY A 366 -4.87 -4.46 -5.75
CA GLY A 366 -4.10 -3.27 -6.13
C GLY A 366 -2.60 -3.47 -6.26
N LEU A 367 -2.08 -4.69 -6.11
CA LEU A 367 -0.67 -4.99 -6.38
C LEU A 367 -0.39 -4.96 -7.90
N THR A 368 0.85 -4.60 -8.24
CA THR A 368 1.32 -4.61 -9.64
C THR A 368 1.22 -6.01 -10.23
N PHE A 369 0.55 -6.12 -11.36
CA PHE A 369 0.34 -7.38 -12.06
C PHE A 369 -0.24 -8.51 -11.17
N LEU A 370 -1.18 -8.17 -10.30
CA LEU A 370 -1.84 -9.13 -9.40
C LEU A 370 -2.56 -10.23 -10.20
N HIS A 371 -3.50 -9.85 -11.05
CA HIS A 371 -4.20 -10.70 -12.02
C HIS A 371 -3.88 -10.31 -13.46
N ALA A 372 -3.76 -9.01 -13.73
CA ALA A 372 -3.41 -8.46 -15.03
C ALA A 372 -2.45 -7.27 -14.88
N MET A 373 -1.88 -6.83 -15.98
CA MET A 373 -1.06 -5.61 -16.03
C MET A 373 -1.81 -4.40 -15.48
N SER A 374 -3.13 -4.35 -15.64
CA SER A 374 -4.00 -3.26 -15.17
C SER A 374 -4.40 -3.35 -13.70
N SER A 375 -4.02 -4.38 -12.95
CA SER A 375 -4.50 -4.63 -11.57
C SER A 375 -4.23 -3.50 -10.57
N SER A 376 -3.14 -2.76 -10.73
CA SER A 376 -2.80 -1.59 -9.89
C SER A 376 -3.30 -0.27 -10.47
N MET A 377 -3.87 -0.27 -11.68
CA MET A 377 -4.35 0.93 -12.38
C MET A 377 -5.80 1.22 -12.00
N ILE A 378 -6.20 2.50 -12.02
CA ILE A 378 -7.55 2.93 -11.62
C ILE A 378 -8.64 2.17 -12.40
N HIS A 379 -8.52 2.10 -13.73
CA HIS A 379 -9.50 1.41 -14.60
C HIS A 379 -9.50 -0.12 -14.47
N GLY A 380 -8.52 -0.71 -13.80
CA GLY A 380 -8.36 -2.16 -13.71
C GLY A 380 -8.64 -2.75 -12.32
N VAL A 381 -8.48 -1.93 -11.28
CA VAL A 381 -8.57 -2.37 -9.89
C VAL A 381 -9.97 -2.85 -9.50
N SER A 382 -11.02 -2.23 -10.03
CA SER A 382 -12.42 -2.58 -9.71
C SER A 382 -12.76 -4.01 -10.13
N ARG A 383 -12.22 -4.50 -11.25
CA ARG A 383 -12.41 -5.89 -11.67
C ARG A 383 -11.80 -6.88 -10.66
N ASP A 384 -10.60 -6.59 -10.18
CA ASP A 384 -9.96 -7.45 -9.19
C ASP A 384 -10.70 -7.40 -7.85
N ALA A 385 -11.17 -6.22 -7.44
CA ALA A 385 -12.01 -6.04 -6.27
C ALA A 385 -13.31 -6.86 -6.36
N ALA A 386 -14.05 -6.77 -7.47
CA ALA A 386 -15.26 -7.55 -7.71
C ALA A 386 -15.01 -9.07 -7.62
N ARG A 387 -13.91 -9.55 -8.21
CA ARG A 387 -13.51 -10.95 -8.18
C ARG A 387 -13.19 -11.42 -6.76
N ILE A 388 -12.43 -10.65 -6.00
CA ILE A 388 -12.09 -10.97 -4.60
C ILE A 388 -13.35 -10.96 -3.73
N VAL A 389 -14.23 -9.96 -3.86
CA VAL A 389 -15.48 -9.92 -3.08
C VAL A 389 -16.38 -11.11 -3.39
N LYS A 390 -16.43 -11.59 -4.64
CA LYS A 390 -17.16 -12.82 -4.97
C LYS A 390 -16.60 -14.03 -4.22
N VAL A 391 -15.29 -14.16 -4.07
CA VAL A 391 -14.66 -15.25 -3.30
C VAL A 391 -14.97 -15.11 -1.82
N ILE A 392 -14.88 -13.89 -1.28
CA ILE A 392 -15.22 -13.56 0.12
C ILE A 392 -16.66 -13.99 0.43
N SER A 393 -17.62 -13.58 -0.41
CA SER A 393 -19.06 -13.91 -0.22
C SER A 393 -19.33 -15.41 -0.29
N ALA A 394 -18.69 -16.10 -1.23
CA ALA A 394 -18.81 -17.56 -1.34
C ALA A 394 -18.31 -18.26 -0.07
N ARG A 395 -17.17 -17.83 0.48
CA ARG A 395 -16.59 -18.38 1.70
C ARG A 395 -17.49 -18.13 2.93
N LEU A 396 -18.05 -16.94 3.07
CA LEU A 396 -18.99 -16.64 4.17
C LEU A 396 -20.29 -17.44 4.05
N GLY A 397 -20.81 -17.62 2.84
CA GLY A 397 -22.01 -18.44 2.58
C GLY A 397 -21.82 -19.91 2.93
N THR A 398 -20.61 -20.45 2.81
CA THR A 398 -20.29 -21.82 3.22
C THR A 398 -20.03 -21.96 4.72
N ALA A 399 -19.61 -20.88 5.39
CA ALA A 399 -19.33 -20.88 6.83
C ALA A 399 -20.56 -20.64 7.72
N ARG A 400 -21.59 -19.95 7.19
CA ARG A 400 -22.87 -19.73 7.90
C ARG A 400 -23.85 -20.87 7.57
N PRO A 401 -24.34 -21.67 8.56
CA PRO A 401 -25.42 -22.60 8.29
C PRO A 401 -26.61 -21.80 7.78
N ARG A 402 -27.23 -22.27 6.68
CA ARG A 402 -28.48 -21.69 6.16
C ARG A 402 -29.51 -21.78 7.28
N THR A 403 -29.76 -20.69 7.98
CA THR A 403 -30.93 -20.58 8.86
C THR A 403 -32.17 -20.82 7.99
N ALA A 404 -32.93 -21.84 8.34
CA ALA A 404 -34.13 -22.20 7.63
C ALA A 404 -35.02 -20.97 7.43
N GLN A 405 -35.33 -20.65 6.18
CA GLN A 405 -36.38 -19.71 5.84
C GLN A 405 -37.64 -20.20 6.54
N HIS A 406 -38.16 -19.44 7.50
CA HIS A 406 -39.50 -19.63 8.03
C HIS A 406 -40.46 -19.50 6.85
N THR A 407 -41.00 -20.63 6.43
CA THR A 407 -42.18 -20.72 5.59
C THR A 407 -43.33 -20.12 6.39
N MET A 408 -43.71 -18.88 6.11
CA MET A 408 -45.00 -18.34 6.51
C MET A 408 -46.05 -19.10 5.71
N THR A 409 -46.63 -20.12 6.34
CA THR A 409 -47.89 -20.72 5.91
C THR A 409 -48.96 -19.63 5.98
N SER A 410 -49.48 -19.26 4.83
CA SER A 410 -50.72 -18.47 4.71
C SER A 410 -51.85 -19.21 5.42
N VAL A 411 -52.37 -18.62 6.49
CA VAL A 411 -53.66 -19.02 7.08
C VAL A 411 -54.73 -18.46 6.16
N ASP A 412 -55.44 -19.37 5.52
CA ASP A 412 -56.67 -19.11 4.76
C ASP A 412 -57.76 -18.61 5.73
N GLU A 413 -58.12 -17.35 5.65
CA GLU A 413 -59.33 -16.83 6.27
C GLU A 413 -60.54 -17.20 5.41
N ALA A 414 -61.23 -18.22 5.84
CA ALA A 414 -62.61 -18.50 5.37
C ALA A 414 -63.53 -17.44 5.94
N ARG A 415 -64.25 -16.75 5.07
CA ARG A 415 -65.47 -15.95 5.39
C ARG A 415 -66.70 -16.81 5.51
N PRO A 416 -67.65 -16.45 6.40
CA PRO A 416 -69.04 -16.80 6.20
C PRO A 416 -69.69 -15.85 5.20
#